data_9f391aca23c7ade26986263a1f58ea60
#
_entry.id   9f391aca23c7ade26986263a1f58ea60
#
_cell.length_a   1.000
_cell.length_b   1.000
_cell.length_c   1.000
_cell.angle_alpha   90.00
_cell.angle_beta   90.00
_cell.angle_gamma   90.00
#
_symmetry.space_group_name_H-M   'P 1'
#
loop_
_entity.id
_entity.type
_entity.pdbx_description
1 polymer ?
#
loop_
_entity_poly.entity_id
_entity_poly.type
_entity_poly.pdbx_seq_one_letter_code
_entity_poly.pdbx_strand_id
1 'polypeptide(L)'
;MSYTLKVIKAPSSDGKHTLVGRAYIPEGEVRGFFQVVHGMAEHIARYDGFMRRMAEAGWVCFGHDHLGHGMTAESDDELGFIASKGGDSLLVDDVKAYYDAVAAEFSKTPTQPYVLMGHSMGSFVVRLAAAKYGEPDKLIIMGTGGKNPLAAAGLALIAIIKKFYGEKHISKLVDSMAFGAYNKRFGGGSEDDPSPWLTTDESVRRAYYEDKFCGFKFTVSAMGDLIRMIKNCNKSAWYGSLRADMKILLVSGGEDPVGNYSKGVLEVKKKLEKLGADVKCIIYENARHEILNDFSRENVIKDIIEFIK
;
A
#
# COMPACT_ATOMS: atom_id res chain seq x y z
N MET A 1 12.88 -22.24 7.34
CA MET A 1 13.61 -22.40 6.07
C MET A 1 14.53 -21.21 5.92
N SER A 2 15.70 -21.37 5.29
CA SER A 2 16.58 -20.27 4.92
C SER A 2 16.07 -19.59 3.66
N TYR A 3 16.52 -18.39 3.40
CA TYR A 3 16.16 -17.59 2.24
C TYR A 3 17.36 -16.76 1.76
N THR A 4 17.33 -16.38 0.49
CA THR A 4 18.28 -15.43 -0.09
C THR A 4 17.59 -14.09 -0.35
N LEU A 5 18.25 -12.97 0.00
CA LEU A 5 17.80 -11.62 -0.33
C LEU A 5 18.48 -11.15 -1.62
N LYS A 6 17.69 -10.70 -2.59
CA LYS A 6 18.17 -10.02 -3.81
C LYS A 6 17.56 -8.63 -3.94
N VAL A 7 18.36 -7.67 -4.37
CA VAL A 7 17.86 -6.38 -4.86
C VAL A 7 17.52 -6.56 -6.35
N ILE A 8 16.28 -6.25 -6.69
CA ILE A 8 15.76 -6.34 -8.07
C ILE A 8 15.51 -4.93 -8.57
N LYS A 9 15.87 -4.68 -9.81
CA LYS A 9 15.63 -3.42 -10.50
C LYS A 9 14.79 -3.68 -11.75
N ALA A 10 13.80 -2.82 -12.01
CA ALA A 10 12.95 -2.90 -13.18
C ALA A 10 12.69 -1.49 -13.74
N PRO A 11 12.49 -1.33 -15.05
CA PRO A 11 12.06 -0.03 -15.60
C PRO A 11 10.70 0.36 -15.03
N SER A 12 10.53 1.63 -14.65
CA SER A 12 9.22 2.18 -14.34
C SER A 12 8.41 2.41 -15.61
N SER A 13 7.10 2.34 -15.47
CA SER A 13 6.12 2.64 -16.53
C SER A 13 6.15 4.12 -16.97
N ASP A 14 6.83 4.98 -16.23
CA ASP A 14 7.05 6.38 -16.61
C ASP A 14 8.12 6.56 -17.70
N GLY A 15 8.88 5.50 -18.03
CA GLY A 15 9.92 5.46 -19.05
C GLY A 15 11.20 6.22 -18.70
N LYS A 16 11.38 6.61 -17.43
CA LYS A 16 12.53 7.40 -16.95
C LYS A 16 13.21 6.76 -15.75
N HIS A 17 12.43 6.45 -14.71
CA HIS A 17 12.97 5.93 -13.45
C HIS A 17 13.20 4.42 -13.51
N THR A 18 14.08 3.96 -12.63
CA THR A 18 14.29 2.55 -12.34
C THR A 18 13.65 2.23 -10.98
N LEU A 19 12.65 1.36 -10.97
CA LEU A 19 12.08 0.81 -9.76
C LEU A 19 13.16 -0.01 -9.04
N VAL A 20 13.39 0.30 -7.79
CA VAL A 20 14.31 -0.44 -6.92
C VAL A 20 13.51 -1.15 -5.85
N GLY A 21 13.76 -2.43 -5.69
CA GLY A 21 13.07 -3.19 -4.65
C GLY A 21 13.86 -4.42 -4.26
N ARG A 22 13.22 -5.30 -3.53
CA ARG A 22 13.85 -6.49 -2.96
C ARG A 22 12.96 -7.71 -3.10
N ALA A 23 13.62 -8.87 -3.21
CA ALA A 23 12.97 -10.17 -3.20
C ALA A 23 13.65 -11.09 -2.18
N TYR A 24 12.84 -11.71 -1.35
CA TYR A 24 13.22 -12.78 -0.45
C TYR A 24 12.84 -14.10 -1.09
N ILE A 25 13.83 -14.92 -1.42
CA ILE A 25 13.68 -16.17 -2.18
C ILE A 25 13.89 -17.34 -1.22
N PRO A 26 12.92 -18.24 -1.04
CA PRO A 26 13.09 -19.43 -0.20
C PRO A 26 14.18 -20.35 -0.75
N GLU A 27 14.97 -20.95 0.14
CA GLU A 27 15.83 -22.06 -0.22
C GLU A 27 14.98 -23.35 -0.21
N GLY A 28 14.65 -23.87 -1.38
CA GLY A 28 13.83 -25.05 -1.56
C GLY A 28 12.67 -24.85 -2.52
N GLU A 29 11.58 -25.59 -2.31
CA GLU A 29 10.40 -25.51 -3.18
C GLU A 29 9.72 -24.15 -3.10
N VAL A 30 9.51 -23.51 -4.25
CA VAL A 30 8.77 -22.25 -4.39
C VAL A 30 7.28 -22.57 -4.56
N ARG A 31 6.49 -22.27 -3.54
CA ARG A 31 5.03 -22.48 -3.53
C ARG A 31 4.27 -21.46 -4.37
N GLY A 32 4.81 -20.25 -4.51
CA GLY A 32 4.16 -19.16 -5.24
C GLY A 32 4.88 -17.83 -5.06
N PHE A 33 4.27 -16.78 -5.55
CA PHE A 33 4.79 -15.42 -5.61
C PHE A 33 3.92 -14.47 -4.78
N PHE A 34 4.54 -13.71 -3.90
CA PHE A 34 3.85 -12.78 -2.99
C PHE A 34 4.41 -11.38 -3.15
N GLN A 35 3.63 -10.47 -3.73
CA GLN A 35 4.03 -9.08 -3.91
C GLN A 35 3.47 -8.20 -2.80
N VAL A 36 4.34 -7.36 -2.20
CA VAL A 36 4.00 -6.35 -1.21
C VAL A 36 4.07 -4.96 -1.85
N VAL A 37 3.04 -4.16 -1.64
CA VAL A 37 2.93 -2.78 -2.12
C VAL A 37 2.75 -1.86 -0.91
N HIS A 38 3.77 -1.04 -0.65
CA HIS A 38 3.86 -0.20 0.55
C HIS A 38 2.95 1.04 0.52
N GLY A 39 2.83 1.72 1.66
CA GLY A 39 2.00 2.89 1.85
C GLY A 39 2.65 4.22 1.45
N MET A 40 1.97 5.32 1.79
CA MET A 40 2.45 6.69 1.59
C MET A 40 3.60 7.00 2.55
N ALA A 41 4.62 7.72 2.05
CA ALA A 41 5.73 8.26 2.85
C ALA A 41 6.44 7.20 3.70
N GLU A 42 6.64 6.03 3.10
CA GLU A 42 7.41 4.91 3.62
C GLU A 42 8.12 4.18 2.47
N HIS A 43 8.75 3.05 2.72
CA HIS A 43 9.44 2.27 1.70
C HIS A 43 9.37 0.76 1.99
N ILE A 44 9.71 -0.06 0.97
CA ILE A 44 9.55 -1.52 1.02
C ILE A 44 10.37 -2.20 2.11
N ALA A 45 11.52 -1.64 2.53
CA ALA A 45 12.34 -2.25 3.57
C ALA A 45 11.65 -2.33 4.93
N ARG A 46 10.62 -1.51 5.19
CA ARG A 46 9.84 -1.60 6.43
C ARG A 46 9.06 -2.91 6.56
N TYR A 47 8.90 -3.63 5.45
CA TYR A 47 8.25 -4.94 5.40
C TYR A 47 9.22 -6.13 5.49
N ASP A 48 10.51 -5.90 5.71
CA ASP A 48 11.54 -6.95 5.74
C ASP A 48 11.19 -8.09 6.70
N GLY A 49 10.74 -7.79 7.89
CA GLY A 49 10.33 -8.79 8.87
C GLY A 49 9.20 -9.69 8.37
N PHE A 50 8.18 -9.10 7.75
CA PHE A 50 7.08 -9.82 7.13
C PHE A 50 7.53 -10.63 5.91
N MET A 51 8.32 -10.03 5.01
CA MET A 51 8.78 -10.67 3.78
C MET A 51 9.66 -11.90 4.05
N ARG A 52 10.49 -11.85 5.09
CA ARG A 52 11.27 -13.00 5.58
C ARG A 52 10.36 -14.16 5.99
N ARG A 53 9.31 -13.86 6.77
CA ARG A 53 8.32 -14.88 7.22
C ARG A 53 7.58 -15.52 6.03
N MET A 54 7.29 -14.76 4.97
CA MET A 54 6.69 -15.29 3.75
C MET A 54 7.68 -16.19 3.00
N ALA A 55 8.95 -15.80 2.91
CA ALA A 55 9.98 -16.65 2.31
C ALA A 55 10.20 -17.96 3.10
N GLU A 56 10.24 -17.87 4.43
CA GLU A 56 10.28 -19.06 5.30
C GLU A 56 9.07 -19.99 5.11
N ALA A 57 7.92 -19.43 4.73
CA ALA A 57 6.72 -20.20 4.37
C ALA A 57 6.73 -20.74 2.93
N GLY A 58 7.82 -20.51 2.17
CA GLY A 58 8.02 -21.05 0.82
C GLY A 58 7.56 -20.13 -0.33
N TRP A 59 7.37 -18.83 -0.06
CA TRP A 59 6.94 -17.86 -1.07
C TRP A 59 8.11 -16.98 -1.53
N VAL A 60 8.27 -16.77 -2.84
CA VAL A 60 9.07 -15.64 -3.33
C VAL A 60 8.33 -14.38 -2.95
N CYS A 61 8.81 -13.69 -1.89
CA CYS A 61 8.18 -12.49 -1.39
C CYS A 61 8.96 -11.25 -1.82
N PHE A 62 8.32 -10.33 -2.53
CA PHE A 62 8.98 -9.21 -3.18
C PHE A 62 8.12 -7.93 -3.15
N GLY A 63 8.79 -6.81 -3.37
CA GLY A 63 8.16 -5.50 -3.52
C GLY A 63 9.19 -4.45 -3.89
N HIS A 64 8.72 -3.30 -4.35
CA HIS A 64 9.56 -2.19 -4.78
C HIS A 64 9.15 -0.89 -4.10
N ASP A 65 10.06 0.07 -4.08
CA ASP A 65 9.78 1.44 -3.70
C ASP A 65 9.05 2.14 -4.85
N HIS A 66 7.93 2.80 -4.54
CA HIS A 66 7.17 3.58 -5.52
C HIS A 66 7.96 4.76 -6.08
N LEU A 67 7.54 5.31 -7.21
CA LEU A 67 8.01 6.63 -7.67
C LEU A 67 7.88 7.67 -6.55
N GLY A 68 8.92 8.47 -6.36
CA GLY A 68 8.98 9.45 -5.28
C GLY A 68 9.10 8.86 -3.87
N HIS A 69 9.56 7.62 -3.74
CA HIS A 69 9.76 6.92 -2.48
C HIS A 69 11.08 6.13 -2.46
N GLY A 70 11.63 5.96 -1.26
CA GLY A 70 12.75 5.08 -0.97
C GLY A 70 13.90 5.18 -1.96
N MET A 71 14.39 4.03 -2.42
CA MET A 71 15.52 3.94 -3.35
C MET A 71 15.15 4.11 -4.83
N THR A 72 13.86 4.23 -5.16
CA THR A 72 13.37 4.56 -6.51
C THR A 72 13.47 6.06 -6.78
N ALA A 73 13.36 6.91 -5.74
CA ALA A 73 13.65 8.33 -5.84
C ALA A 73 15.16 8.54 -6.12
N GLU A 74 15.50 9.30 -7.16
CA GLU A 74 16.89 9.56 -7.55
C GLU A 74 17.57 10.62 -6.69
N SER A 75 16.76 11.43 -5.98
CA SER A 75 17.22 12.45 -5.04
C SER A 75 16.19 12.71 -3.94
N ASP A 76 16.63 13.35 -2.84
CA ASP A 76 15.74 13.72 -1.74
C ASP A 76 14.64 14.72 -2.20
N ASP A 77 14.88 15.52 -3.26
CA ASP A 77 13.91 16.45 -3.85
C ASP A 77 12.77 15.77 -4.61
N GLU A 78 12.88 14.49 -4.87
CA GLU A 78 11.82 13.68 -5.47
C GLU A 78 10.91 13.04 -4.43
N LEU A 79 11.32 12.95 -3.17
CA LEU A 79 10.49 12.36 -2.13
C LEU A 79 9.13 13.07 -2.02
N GLY A 80 8.06 12.31 -2.15
CA GLY A 80 6.69 12.81 -2.13
C GLY A 80 6.19 13.39 -3.46
N PHE A 81 6.96 13.28 -4.55
CA PHE A 81 6.53 13.62 -5.91
C PHE A 81 6.47 12.37 -6.79
N ILE A 82 5.29 11.99 -7.26
CA ILE A 82 5.12 10.80 -8.11
C ILE A 82 5.27 11.18 -9.59
N ALA A 83 4.45 12.10 -10.07
CA ALA A 83 4.48 12.59 -11.42
C ALA A 83 3.72 13.91 -11.57
N SER A 84 3.99 14.64 -12.68
CA SER A 84 3.23 15.84 -13.05
C SER A 84 1.77 15.55 -13.38
N LYS A 85 1.50 14.40 -13.99
CA LYS A 85 0.17 13.90 -14.37
C LYS A 85 0.13 12.39 -14.35
N GLY A 86 -1.00 11.81 -13.93
CA GLY A 86 -1.25 10.38 -14.02
C GLY A 86 -0.39 9.53 -13.09
N GLY A 87 0.14 10.09 -12.01
CA GLY A 87 0.93 9.36 -11.03
C GLY A 87 0.15 8.18 -10.43
N ASP A 88 -1.15 8.34 -10.23
CA ASP A 88 -2.04 7.25 -9.80
C ASP A 88 -2.04 6.06 -10.77
N SER A 89 -2.00 6.30 -12.09
CA SER A 89 -1.91 5.23 -13.09
C SER A 89 -0.53 4.63 -13.14
N LEU A 90 0.53 5.44 -13.05
CA LEU A 90 1.91 4.96 -13.04
C LEU A 90 2.17 4.01 -11.86
N LEU A 91 1.74 4.37 -10.64
CA LEU A 91 1.89 3.48 -9.48
C LEU A 91 1.19 2.12 -9.69
N VAL A 92 0.03 2.11 -10.34
CA VAL A 92 -0.70 0.88 -10.69
C VAL A 92 0.06 0.05 -11.73
N ASP A 93 0.61 0.70 -12.75
CA ASP A 93 1.33 0.05 -13.84
C ASP A 93 2.70 -0.48 -13.37
N ASP A 94 3.36 0.23 -12.47
CA ASP A 94 4.62 -0.20 -11.86
C ASP A 94 4.48 -1.46 -11.01
N VAL A 95 3.32 -1.68 -10.37
CA VAL A 95 3.04 -2.97 -9.70
C VAL A 95 3.14 -4.12 -10.69
N LYS A 96 2.54 -3.97 -11.88
CA LYS A 96 2.61 -4.99 -12.94
C LYS A 96 4.01 -5.12 -13.51
N ALA A 97 4.66 -4.01 -13.86
CA ALA A 97 6.01 -4.02 -14.43
C ALA A 97 7.02 -4.71 -13.50
N TYR A 98 6.93 -4.42 -12.20
CA TYR A 98 7.82 -5.03 -11.23
C TYR A 98 7.50 -6.53 -11.01
N TYR A 99 6.22 -6.90 -11.00
CA TYR A 99 5.81 -8.31 -10.97
C TYR A 99 6.39 -9.08 -12.16
N ASP A 100 6.27 -8.54 -13.38
CA ASP A 100 6.78 -9.20 -14.59
C ASP A 100 8.29 -9.42 -14.54
N ALA A 101 9.03 -8.42 -14.07
CA ALA A 101 10.48 -8.52 -13.91
C ALA A 101 10.86 -9.64 -12.92
N VAL A 102 10.18 -9.71 -11.77
CA VAL A 102 10.44 -10.75 -10.75
C VAL A 102 9.99 -12.13 -11.25
N ALA A 103 8.83 -12.22 -11.89
CA ALA A 103 8.32 -13.47 -12.44
C ALA A 103 9.27 -14.05 -13.51
N ALA A 104 9.85 -13.22 -14.34
CA ALA A 104 10.86 -13.60 -15.34
C ALA A 104 12.19 -14.00 -14.68
N GLU A 105 12.69 -13.21 -13.73
CA GLU A 105 13.96 -13.47 -13.02
C GLU A 105 13.96 -14.82 -12.31
N PHE A 106 12.83 -15.22 -11.70
CA PHE A 106 12.70 -16.47 -10.94
C PHE A 106 11.88 -17.54 -11.66
N SER A 107 11.69 -17.40 -12.98
CA SER A 107 11.04 -18.40 -13.84
C SER A 107 9.71 -18.91 -13.28
N LYS A 108 8.82 -17.97 -12.89
CA LYS A 108 7.48 -18.30 -12.38
C LYS A 108 6.71 -19.18 -13.36
N THR A 109 6.19 -20.30 -12.87
CA THR A 109 5.35 -21.19 -13.67
C THR A 109 3.86 -20.80 -13.60
N PRO A 110 3.04 -21.17 -14.59
CA PRO A 110 1.60 -20.90 -14.57
C PRO A 110 0.84 -21.52 -13.39
N THR A 111 1.37 -22.60 -12.81
CA THR A 111 0.75 -23.31 -11.68
C THR A 111 1.07 -22.70 -10.32
N GLN A 112 2.07 -21.82 -10.26
CA GLN A 112 2.43 -21.13 -9.02
C GLN A 112 1.51 -19.93 -8.79
N PRO A 113 0.75 -19.91 -7.68
CA PRO A 113 -0.18 -18.82 -7.39
C PRO A 113 0.53 -17.48 -7.19
N TYR A 114 -0.18 -16.40 -7.52
CA TYR A 114 0.24 -15.02 -7.28
C TYR A 114 -0.67 -14.35 -6.26
N VAL A 115 -0.07 -13.88 -5.18
CA VAL A 115 -0.71 -13.08 -4.12
C VAL A 115 -0.24 -11.65 -4.22
N LEU A 116 -1.19 -10.72 -4.27
CA LEU A 116 -0.91 -9.28 -4.27
C LEU A 116 -1.43 -8.66 -2.97
N MET A 117 -0.54 -8.04 -2.19
CA MET A 117 -0.88 -7.35 -0.94
C MET A 117 -0.51 -5.88 -1.01
N GLY A 118 -1.42 -5.01 -0.56
CA GLY A 118 -1.12 -3.59 -0.40
C GLY A 118 -1.58 -3.03 0.93
N HIS A 119 -0.76 -2.16 1.50
CA HIS A 119 -1.04 -1.47 2.76
C HIS A 119 -1.29 0.02 2.54
N SER A 120 -2.27 0.60 3.24
CA SER A 120 -2.56 2.04 3.21
C SER A 120 -2.75 2.56 1.77
N MET A 121 -1.94 3.52 1.31
CA MET A 121 -1.90 3.95 -0.10
C MET A 121 -1.76 2.73 -1.03
N GLY A 122 -0.84 1.82 -0.73
CA GLY A 122 -0.66 0.58 -1.49
C GLY A 122 -1.93 -0.26 -1.58
N SER A 123 -2.83 -0.21 -0.59
CA SER A 123 -4.12 -0.89 -0.66
C SER A 123 -5.03 -0.35 -1.77
N PHE A 124 -4.96 0.95 -2.05
CA PHE A 124 -5.70 1.55 -3.18
C PHE A 124 -5.03 1.19 -4.51
N VAL A 125 -3.70 1.19 -4.54
CA VAL A 125 -2.92 0.79 -5.74
C VAL A 125 -3.24 -0.65 -6.13
N VAL A 126 -3.16 -1.62 -5.20
CA VAL A 126 -3.40 -3.04 -5.51
C VAL A 126 -4.85 -3.32 -5.90
N ARG A 127 -5.81 -2.58 -5.32
CA ARG A 127 -7.22 -2.66 -5.74
C ARG A 127 -7.36 -2.27 -7.21
N LEU A 128 -6.72 -1.20 -7.64
CA LEU A 128 -6.75 -0.74 -9.04
C LEU A 128 -5.96 -1.68 -9.96
N ALA A 129 -4.80 -2.18 -9.53
CA ALA A 129 -3.99 -3.13 -10.29
C ALA A 129 -4.72 -4.45 -10.52
N ALA A 130 -5.35 -5.01 -9.49
CA ALA A 130 -6.14 -6.24 -9.60
C ALA A 130 -7.31 -6.09 -10.57
N ALA A 131 -7.97 -4.93 -10.58
CA ALA A 131 -9.04 -4.64 -11.53
C ALA A 131 -8.56 -4.43 -12.97
N LYS A 132 -7.37 -3.81 -13.14
CA LYS A 132 -6.81 -3.51 -14.47
C LYS A 132 -6.22 -4.73 -15.15
N TYR A 133 -5.52 -5.56 -14.39
CA TYR A 133 -4.73 -6.66 -14.94
C TYR A 133 -5.34 -8.04 -14.68
N GLY A 134 -6.14 -8.19 -13.61
CA GLY A 134 -6.84 -9.45 -13.31
C GLY A 134 -5.93 -10.63 -12.95
N GLU A 135 -4.64 -10.39 -12.66
CA GLU A 135 -3.66 -11.46 -12.53
C GLU A 135 -3.57 -12.14 -11.17
N PRO A 136 -3.74 -11.42 -10.02
CA PRO A 136 -3.58 -12.10 -8.74
C PRO A 136 -4.67 -13.14 -8.50
N ASP A 137 -4.27 -14.29 -7.96
CA ASP A 137 -5.19 -15.34 -7.50
C ASP A 137 -5.80 -14.96 -6.15
N LYS A 138 -5.03 -14.24 -5.34
CA LYS A 138 -5.46 -13.76 -4.03
C LYS A 138 -5.06 -12.30 -3.85
N LEU A 139 -5.98 -11.49 -3.34
CA LEU A 139 -5.79 -10.07 -3.09
C LEU A 139 -5.91 -9.78 -1.59
N ILE A 140 -4.87 -9.18 -1.00
CA ILE A 140 -4.87 -8.77 0.42
C ILE A 140 -4.90 -7.25 0.48
N ILE A 141 -5.94 -6.70 1.06
CA ILE A 141 -6.20 -5.27 1.18
C ILE A 141 -6.06 -4.89 2.65
N MET A 142 -4.94 -4.25 3.01
CA MET A 142 -4.59 -3.92 4.38
C MET A 142 -4.71 -2.43 4.66
N GLY A 143 -5.38 -2.03 5.75
CA GLY A 143 -5.46 -0.64 6.18
C GLY A 143 -6.12 0.29 5.15
N THR A 144 -7.17 -0.19 4.47
CA THR A 144 -7.84 0.54 3.38
C THR A 144 -8.99 1.43 3.88
N GLY A 145 -9.37 2.41 3.05
CA GLY A 145 -10.53 3.27 3.27
C GLY A 145 -11.70 3.01 2.33
N GLY A 146 -12.89 3.38 2.79
CA GLY A 146 -14.11 3.39 1.99
C GLY A 146 -14.25 4.65 1.12
N LYS A 147 -15.48 4.94 0.68
CA LYS A 147 -15.78 6.11 -0.14
C LYS A 147 -15.52 7.42 0.64
N ASN A 148 -14.76 8.32 0.04
CA ASN A 148 -14.57 9.68 0.56
C ASN A 148 -15.52 10.64 -0.18
N PRO A 149 -16.57 11.18 0.47
CA PRO A 149 -17.52 12.10 -0.17
C PRO A 149 -16.90 13.43 -0.58
N LEU A 150 -15.81 13.84 0.06
CA LEU A 150 -15.12 15.11 -0.20
C LEU A 150 -14.05 14.99 -1.31
N ALA A 151 -13.83 13.81 -1.89
CA ALA A 151 -12.79 13.59 -2.89
C ALA A 151 -12.86 14.54 -4.09
N ALA A 152 -14.07 14.85 -4.58
CA ALA A 152 -14.24 15.77 -5.71
C ALA A 152 -13.85 17.21 -5.35
N ALA A 153 -14.27 17.69 -4.19
CA ALA A 153 -13.90 19.02 -3.68
C ALA A 153 -12.39 19.11 -3.41
N GLY A 154 -11.80 18.07 -2.82
CA GLY A 154 -10.36 18.00 -2.60
C GLY A 154 -9.55 18.08 -3.90
N LEU A 155 -9.97 17.36 -4.94
CA LEU A 155 -9.34 17.43 -6.27
C LEU A 155 -9.46 18.81 -6.92
N ALA A 156 -10.62 19.50 -6.77
CA ALA A 156 -10.79 20.86 -7.26
C ALA A 156 -9.87 21.84 -6.53
N LEU A 157 -9.75 21.76 -5.21
CA LEU A 157 -8.83 22.58 -4.42
C LEU A 157 -7.37 22.35 -4.86
N ILE A 158 -6.96 21.09 -5.00
CA ILE A 158 -5.62 20.72 -5.46
C ILE A 158 -5.34 21.29 -6.85
N ALA A 159 -6.29 21.24 -7.78
CA ALA A 159 -6.12 21.81 -9.12
C ALA A 159 -5.88 23.34 -9.06
N ILE A 160 -6.57 24.04 -8.17
CA ILE A 160 -6.37 25.49 -7.96
C ILE A 160 -4.96 25.75 -7.39
N ILE A 161 -4.59 25.04 -6.33
CA ILE A 161 -3.26 25.22 -5.68
C ILE A 161 -2.15 24.91 -6.69
N LYS A 162 -2.27 23.80 -7.42
CA LYS A 162 -1.31 23.38 -8.46
C LYS A 162 -1.12 24.45 -9.55
N LYS A 163 -2.22 25.12 -9.95
CA LYS A 163 -2.18 26.20 -10.96
C LYS A 163 -1.38 27.43 -10.50
N PHE A 164 -1.47 27.79 -9.20
CA PHE A 164 -0.83 29.00 -8.68
C PHE A 164 0.56 28.75 -8.08
N TYR A 165 0.82 27.58 -7.51
CA TYR A 165 2.04 27.27 -6.78
C TYR A 165 2.90 26.18 -7.42
N GLY A 166 2.41 25.56 -8.48
CA GLY A 166 3.10 24.46 -9.17
C GLY A 166 2.82 23.08 -8.55
N GLU A 167 3.22 22.05 -9.29
CA GLU A 167 2.89 20.65 -9.00
C GLU A 167 3.70 20.06 -7.83
N LYS A 168 4.93 20.54 -7.63
CA LYS A 168 5.80 20.11 -6.52
C LYS A 168 5.55 20.87 -5.21
N HIS A 169 4.60 21.81 -5.19
CA HIS A 169 4.26 22.55 -3.97
C HIS A 169 3.75 21.63 -2.89
N ILE A 170 4.25 21.77 -1.65
CA ILE A 170 3.79 21.09 -0.45
C ILE A 170 2.80 22.01 0.28
N SER A 171 1.52 21.63 0.30
CA SER A 171 0.46 22.47 0.89
C SER A 171 0.11 22.00 2.30
N LYS A 172 0.45 22.82 3.31
CA LYS A 172 0.05 22.57 4.70
C LYS A 172 -1.48 22.47 4.86
N LEU A 173 -2.24 23.22 4.06
CA LEU A 173 -3.71 23.17 4.08
C LEU A 173 -4.22 21.80 3.65
N VAL A 174 -3.73 21.29 2.51
CA VAL A 174 -4.14 19.97 1.98
C VAL A 174 -3.74 18.84 2.93
N ASP A 175 -2.51 18.89 3.47
CA ASP A 175 -2.00 17.93 4.44
C ASP A 175 -2.87 17.92 5.72
N SER A 176 -3.17 19.08 6.28
CA SER A 176 -4.02 19.20 7.47
C SER A 176 -5.45 18.71 7.23
N MET A 177 -6.02 18.98 6.06
CA MET A 177 -7.35 18.48 5.70
C MET A 177 -7.37 16.95 5.55
N ALA A 178 -6.29 16.35 5.04
CA ALA A 178 -6.21 14.90 4.84
C ALA A 178 -5.92 14.14 6.14
N PHE A 179 -5.00 14.63 6.98
CA PHE A 179 -4.44 13.87 8.11
C PHE A 179 -4.63 14.53 9.47
N GLY A 180 -4.97 15.80 9.54
CA GLY A 180 -5.03 16.58 10.79
C GLY A 180 -6.01 16.05 11.85
N ALA A 181 -6.96 15.20 11.46
CA ALA A 181 -7.89 14.59 12.40
C ALA A 181 -7.42 13.21 12.93
N TYR A 182 -6.39 12.60 12.34
CA TYR A 182 -6.00 11.22 12.65
C TYR A 182 -5.51 11.03 14.08
N ASN A 183 -4.81 12.01 14.62
CA ASN A 183 -4.29 11.96 15.99
C ASN A 183 -5.33 12.26 17.08
N LYS A 184 -6.52 12.76 16.74
CA LYS A 184 -7.49 13.26 17.75
C LYS A 184 -7.85 12.21 18.82
N ARG A 185 -7.95 10.94 18.44
CA ARG A 185 -8.27 9.84 19.38
C ARG A 185 -7.07 9.39 20.22
N PHE A 186 -5.86 9.82 19.87
CA PHE A 186 -4.61 9.35 20.47
C PHE A 186 -3.88 10.46 21.24
N GLY A 187 -4.62 11.42 21.78
CA GLY A 187 -4.07 12.51 22.58
C GLY A 187 -3.46 13.68 21.78
N GLY A 188 -3.61 13.64 20.44
CA GLY A 188 -2.92 14.58 19.54
C GLY A 188 -1.51 14.09 19.20
N GLY A 189 -0.83 14.76 18.27
CA GLY A 189 0.60 14.55 17.99
C GLY A 189 1.45 15.58 18.73
N SER A 190 2.68 15.22 19.04
CA SER A 190 3.72 16.11 19.56
C SER A 190 4.86 16.23 18.55
N GLU A 191 5.86 17.08 18.84
CA GLU A 191 7.07 17.16 18.01
C GLU A 191 7.84 15.84 18.02
N ASP A 192 7.89 15.16 19.19
CA ASP A 192 8.58 13.89 19.36
C ASP A 192 7.79 12.68 18.86
N ASP A 193 6.48 12.79 18.74
CA ASP A 193 5.58 11.73 18.24
C ASP A 193 4.45 12.33 17.40
N PRO A 194 4.73 12.76 16.15
CA PRO A 194 3.76 13.48 15.33
C PRO A 194 2.62 12.59 14.78
N SER A 195 2.74 11.26 14.82
CA SER A 195 1.73 10.36 14.24
C SER A 195 1.43 9.12 15.11
N PRO A 196 0.94 9.30 16.34
CA PRO A 196 0.59 8.18 17.21
C PRO A 196 -0.47 7.25 16.60
N TRP A 197 -1.25 7.72 15.61
CA TRP A 197 -2.23 6.92 14.90
C TRP A 197 -1.66 5.75 14.07
N LEU A 198 -0.33 5.75 13.80
CA LEU A 198 0.31 4.71 12.97
C LEU A 198 0.31 3.34 13.67
N THR A 199 0.81 3.25 14.89
CA THR A 199 0.91 2.00 15.66
C THR A 199 0.93 2.31 17.16
N THR A 200 0.63 1.32 17.99
CA THR A 200 0.74 1.41 19.45
C THR A 200 2.20 1.35 19.92
N ASP A 201 3.11 0.80 19.12
CA ASP A 201 4.53 0.63 19.44
C ASP A 201 5.31 1.95 19.21
N GLU A 202 5.74 2.57 20.31
CA GLU A 202 6.51 3.82 20.28
C GLU A 202 7.87 3.66 19.60
N SER A 203 8.50 2.50 19.75
CA SER A 203 9.81 2.23 19.14
C SER A 203 9.72 2.20 17.61
N VAL A 204 8.65 1.64 17.09
CA VAL A 204 8.34 1.62 15.65
C VAL A 204 8.07 3.04 15.14
N ARG A 205 7.29 3.86 15.88
CA ARG A 205 7.04 5.25 15.49
C ARG A 205 8.32 6.06 15.49
N ARG A 206 9.18 5.90 16.51
CA ARG A 206 10.49 6.57 16.55
C ARG A 206 11.35 6.19 15.36
N ALA A 207 11.51 4.89 15.06
CA ALA A 207 12.25 4.43 13.90
C ALA A 207 11.69 4.99 12.57
N TYR A 208 10.37 5.18 12.48
CA TYR A 208 9.74 5.81 11.31
C TYR A 208 10.17 7.28 11.15
N TYR A 209 10.31 8.05 12.23
CA TYR A 209 10.73 9.45 12.14
C TYR A 209 12.23 9.64 11.98
N GLU A 210 13.03 8.69 12.45
CA GLU A 210 14.49 8.71 12.29
C GLU A 210 14.90 8.27 10.86
N ASP A 211 14.01 7.63 10.12
CA ASP A 211 14.27 7.17 8.75
C ASP A 211 14.00 8.30 7.75
N LYS A 212 15.04 8.74 7.03
CA LYS A 212 14.93 9.81 6.02
C LYS A 212 13.98 9.49 4.87
N PHE A 213 13.69 8.21 4.63
CA PHE A 213 12.75 7.75 3.61
C PHE A 213 11.33 7.58 4.13
N CYS A 214 11.06 8.05 5.36
CA CYS A 214 9.73 8.00 5.98
C CYS A 214 9.27 9.40 6.39
N GLY A 215 7.95 9.58 6.53
CA GLY A 215 7.35 10.79 7.10
C GLY A 215 7.44 12.05 6.24
N PHE A 216 8.00 12.00 5.03
CA PHE A 216 8.05 13.14 4.13
C PHE A 216 6.65 13.55 3.65
N LYS A 217 6.52 14.82 3.27
CA LYS A 217 5.23 15.37 2.83
C LYS A 217 5.01 15.16 1.34
N PHE A 218 3.79 14.79 0.97
CA PHE A 218 3.40 14.71 -0.44
C PHE A 218 3.23 16.10 -1.04
N THR A 219 3.68 16.23 -2.27
CA THR A 219 3.36 17.37 -3.12
C THR A 219 1.86 17.41 -3.46
N VAL A 220 1.35 18.56 -3.87
CA VAL A 220 -0.07 18.67 -4.28
C VAL A 220 -0.40 17.75 -5.45
N SER A 221 0.56 17.45 -6.35
CA SER A 221 0.36 16.47 -7.41
C SER A 221 0.12 15.09 -6.86
N ALA A 222 1.01 14.60 -5.98
CA ALA A 222 0.90 13.28 -5.35
C ALA A 222 -0.34 13.14 -4.45
N MET A 223 -0.72 14.20 -3.72
CA MET A 223 -1.99 14.24 -2.97
C MET A 223 -3.20 14.09 -3.90
N GLY A 224 -3.15 14.71 -5.10
CA GLY A 224 -4.16 14.53 -6.12
C GLY A 224 -4.24 13.08 -6.62
N ASP A 225 -3.08 12.43 -6.82
CA ASP A 225 -3.00 11.02 -7.21
C ASP A 225 -3.62 10.11 -6.13
N LEU A 226 -3.28 10.32 -4.86
CA LEU A 226 -3.87 9.58 -3.73
C LEU A 226 -5.40 9.70 -3.70
N ILE A 227 -5.93 10.93 -3.80
CA ILE A 227 -7.38 11.15 -3.79
C ILE A 227 -8.05 10.51 -5.02
N ARG A 228 -7.41 10.52 -6.21
CA ARG A 228 -7.91 9.83 -7.39
C ARG A 228 -7.96 8.31 -7.20
N MET A 229 -6.92 7.72 -6.62
CA MET A 229 -6.91 6.28 -6.31
C MET A 229 -8.04 5.92 -5.35
N ILE A 230 -8.20 6.63 -4.24
CA ILE A 230 -9.31 6.44 -3.29
C ILE A 230 -10.68 6.54 -3.99
N LYS A 231 -10.86 7.57 -4.82
CA LYS A 231 -12.10 7.78 -5.56
C LYS A 231 -12.37 6.65 -6.55
N ASN A 232 -11.36 6.23 -7.32
CA ASN A 232 -11.51 5.27 -8.40
C ASN A 232 -11.75 3.84 -7.88
N CYS A 233 -11.03 3.39 -6.86
CA CYS A 233 -11.22 2.06 -6.28
C CYS A 233 -12.52 1.93 -5.45
N ASN A 234 -13.26 3.02 -5.22
CA ASN A 234 -14.56 3.00 -4.55
C ASN A 234 -15.75 3.27 -5.49
N LYS A 235 -15.52 3.36 -6.81
CA LYS A 235 -16.59 3.39 -7.82
C LYS A 235 -17.23 2.01 -8.00
N SER A 236 -18.53 1.99 -8.37
CA SER A 236 -19.22 0.73 -8.65
C SER A 236 -18.54 -0.09 -9.76
N ALA A 237 -17.95 0.57 -10.76
CA ALA A 237 -17.21 -0.09 -11.82
C ALA A 237 -16.02 -0.91 -11.30
N TRP A 238 -15.30 -0.43 -10.29
CA TRP A 238 -14.18 -1.17 -9.70
C TRP A 238 -14.66 -2.50 -9.09
N TYR A 239 -15.75 -2.48 -8.33
CA TYR A 239 -16.25 -3.69 -7.68
C TYR A 239 -16.68 -4.78 -8.68
N GLY A 240 -17.19 -4.36 -9.86
CA GLY A 240 -17.63 -5.28 -10.92
C GLY A 240 -16.53 -5.70 -11.90
N SER A 241 -15.30 -5.16 -11.78
CA SER A 241 -14.19 -5.48 -12.68
C SER A 241 -13.21 -6.53 -12.14
N LEU A 242 -13.38 -6.96 -10.89
CA LEU A 242 -12.54 -8.00 -10.30
C LEU A 242 -12.92 -9.37 -10.88
N ARG A 243 -11.92 -10.22 -11.05
CA ARG A 243 -12.10 -11.62 -11.49
C ARG A 243 -12.95 -12.38 -10.46
N ALA A 244 -13.95 -13.12 -10.92
CA ALA A 244 -14.96 -13.74 -10.04
C ALA A 244 -14.40 -14.81 -9.10
N ASP A 245 -13.30 -15.46 -9.46
CA ASP A 245 -12.62 -16.51 -8.68
C ASP A 245 -11.49 -15.98 -7.78
N MET A 246 -11.24 -14.65 -7.82
CA MET A 246 -10.25 -14.01 -6.96
C MET A 246 -10.67 -14.05 -5.50
N LYS A 247 -9.84 -14.65 -4.64
CA LYS A 247 -10.06 -14.63 -3.19
C LYS A 247 -9.55 -13.33 -2.58
N ILE A 248 -10.34 -12.70 -1.71
CA ILE A 248 -10.01 -11.40 -1.14
C ILE A 248 -9.94 -11.48 0.38
N LEU A 249 -8.86 -10.96 0.95
CA LEU A 249 -8.71 -10.75 2.39
C LEU A 249 -8.63 -9.26 2.69
N LEU A 250 -9.55 -8.75 3.49
CA LEU A 250 -9.50 -7.43 4.08
C LEU A 250 -8.96 -7.54 5.50
N VAL A 251 -7.92 -6.78 5.85
CA VAL A 251 -7.35 -6.72 7.19
C VAL A 251 -7.12 -5.27 7.62
N SER A 252 -7.48 -4.95 8.87
CA SER A 252 -7.32 -3.58 9.39
C SER A 252 -7.29 -3.56 10.91
N GLY A 253 -6.64 -2.56 11.48
CA GLY A 253 -6.80 -2.25 12.89
C GLY A 253 -8.19 -1.65 13.18
N GLY A 254 -8.74 -1.97 14.35
CA GLY A 254 -10.01 -1.41 14.83
C GLY A 254 -9.92 0.08 15.12
N GLU A 255 -8.73 0.56 15.49
CA GLU A 255 -8.43 1.95 15.80
C GLU A 255 -7.81 2.71 14.60
N ASP A 256 -7.81 2.14 13.39
CA ASP A 256 -7.27 2.76 12.18
C ASP A 256 -8.17 3.90 11.66
N PRO A 257 -7.69 5.19 11.70
CA PRO A 257 -8.46 6.32 11.18
C PRO A 257 -8.61 6.33 9.66
N VAL A 258 -7.70 5.71 8.90
CA VAL A 258 -7.77 5.60 7.43
C VAL A 258 -9.00 4.79 7.02
N GLY A 259 -9.27 3.71 7.73
CA GLY A 259 -10.47 2.89 7.60
C GLY A 259 -11.72 3.49 8.28
N ASN A 260 -11.64 4.73 8.79
CA ASN A 260 -12.70 5.33 9.61
C ASN A 260 -13.12 4.39 10.75
N TYR A 261 -12.11 3.86 11.46
CA TYR A 261 -12.31 2.95 12.60
C TYR A 261 -13.16 1.75 12.18
N SER A 262 -12.69 1.00 11.20
CA SER A 262 -13.30 -0.18 10.55
C SER A 262 -14.50 0.11 9.63
N LYS A 263 -15.22 1.22 9.77
CA LYS A 263 -16.45 1.50 9.00
C LYS A 263 -16.21 1.47 7.49
N GLY A 264 -15.12 2.08 7.02
CA GLY A 264 -14.76 2.11 5.60
C GLY A 264 -14.37 0.74 5.06
N VAL A 265 -13.66 -0.07 5.85
CA VAL A 265 -13.28 -1.44 5.51
C VAL A 265 -14.52 -2.33 5.38
N LEU A 266 -15.45 -2.24 6.35
CA LEU A 266 -16.72 -2.98 6.34
C LEU A 266 -17.64 -2.53 5.18
N GLU A 267 -17.59 -1.25 4.78
CA GLU A 267 -18.28 -0.76 3.58
C GLU A 267 -17.75 -1.47 2.32
N VAL A 268 -16.42 -1.56 2.18
CA VAL A 268 -15.78 -2.26 1.06
C VAL A 268 -16.15 -3.73 1.04
N LYS A 269 -16.05 -4.41 2.20
CA LYS A 269 -16.49 -5.81 2.38
C LYS A 269 -17.91 -6.03 1.88
N LYS A 270 -18.87 -5.27 2.42
CA LYS A 270 -20.29 -5.39 2.08
C LYS A 270 -20.56 -5.23 0.58
N LYS A 271 -19.84 -4.32 -0.09
CA LYS A 271 -20.00 -4.11 -1.54
C LYS A 271 -19.44 -5.27 -2.35
N LEU A 272 -18.30 -5.84 -1.94
CA LEU A 272 -17.71 -7.02 -2.60
C LEU A 272 -18.61 -8.24 -2.43
N GLU A 273 -19.10 -8.52 -1.22
CA GLU A 273 -20.01 -9.63 -0.93
C GLU A 273 -21.32 -9.52 -1.72
N LYS A 274 -21.85 -8.29 -1.87
CA LYS A 274 -23.08 -8.06 -2.67
C LYS A 274 -22.93 -8.46 -4.15
N LEU A 275 -21.70 -8.47 -4.65
CA LEU A 275 -21.36 -8.87 -6.02
C LEU A 275 -20.88 -10.32 -6.13
N GLY A 276 -20.98 -11.08 -5.03
CA GLY A 276 -20.63 -12.51 -5.00
C GLY A 276 -19.14 -12.81 -4.87
N ALA A 277 -18.30 -11.81 -4.52
CA ALA A 277 -16.89 -12.05 -4.31
C ALA A 277 -16.63 -12.90 -3.05
N ASP A 278 -15.64 -13.79 -3.09
CA ASP A 278 -15.15 -14.56 -1.92
C ASP A 278 -14.27 -13.64 -1.07
N VAL A 279 -14.86 -13.11 0.02
CA VAL A 279 -14.23 -12.09 0.87
C VAL A 279 -14.18 -12.51 2.32
N LYS A 280 -12.96 -12.65 2.86
CA LYS A 280 -12.69 -12.73 4.30
C LYS A 280 -12.31 -11.34 4.82
N CYS A 281 -12.77 -10.98 6.03
CA CYS A 281 -12.40 -9.71 6.66
C CYS A 281 -12.06 -9.95 8.13
N ILE A 282 -10.90 -9.44 8.55
CA ILE A 282 -10.42 -9.55 9.93
C ILE A 282 -10.09 -8.15 10.43
N ILE A 283 -10.71 -7.78 11.56
CA ILE A 283 -10.43 -6.52 12.26
C ILE A 283 -9.69 -6.88 13.55
N TYR A 284 -8.49 -6.33 13.71
CA TYR A 284 -7.70 -6.48 14.92
C TYR A 284 -8.07 -5.35 15.89
N GLU A 285 -8.93 -5.65 16.86
CA GLU A 285 -9.39 -4.68 17.86
C GLU A 285 -8.19 -4.07 18.58
N ASN A 286 -8.25 -2.77 18.89
CA ASN A 286 -7.19 -1.99 19.55
C ASN A 286 -5.88 -1.82 18.74
N ALA A 287 -5.69 -2.50 17.60
CA ALA A 287 -4.58 -2.21 16.70
C ALA A 287 -4.86 -0.94 15.88
N ARG A 288 -3.81 -0.18 15.59
CA ARG A 288 -3.87 1.04 14.79
C ARG A 288 -3.63 0.74 13.31
N HIS A 289 -3.08 1.69 12.57
CA HIS A 289 -2.97 1.59 11.10
C HIS A 289 -1.97 0.53 10.61
N GLU A 290 -0.78 0.48 11.22
CA GLU A 290 0.31 -0.42 10.79
C GLU A 290 0.24 -1.77 11.53
N ILE A 291 -0.75 -2.60 11.23
CA ILE A 291 -1.00 -3.87 11.96
C ILE A 291 0.14 -4.89 11.86
N LEU A 292 1.04 -4.79 10.86
CA LEU A 292 2.27 -5.58 10.75
C LEU A 292 3.40 -5.04 11.64
N ASN A 293 3.23 -3.86 12.21
CA ASN A 293 4.16 -3.16 13.09
C ASN A 293 3.49 -2.81 14.44
N ASP A 294 2.43 -3.53 14.81
CA ASP A 294 1.68 -3.36 16.04
C ASP A 294 1.71 -4.65 16.86
N PHE A 295 1.17 -4.64 18.07
CA PHE A 295 1.09 -5.84 18.94
C PHE A 295 0.39 -7.02 18.26
N SER A 296 -0.46 -6.77 17.28
CA SER A 296 -1.20 -7.80 16.52
C SER A 296 -0.36 -8.52 15.46
N ARG A 297 0.89 -8.10 15.20
CA ARG A 297 1.74 -8.55 14.09
C ARG A 297 1.78 -10.07 13.89
N GLU A 298 2.00 -10.84 14.94
CA GLU A 298 2.12 -12.30 14.83
C GLU A 298 0.78 -12.94 14.40
N ASN A 299 -0.35 -12.43 14.90
CA ASN A 299 -1.67 -12.90 14.50
C ASN A 299 -1.96 -12.52 13.03
N VAL A 300 -1.61 -11.31 12.62
CA VAL A 300 -1.75 -10.85 11.22
C VAL A 300 -0.97 -11.75 10.27
N ILE A 301 0.30 -12.04 10.58
CA ILE A 301 1.16 -12.92 9.78
C ILE A 301 0.55 -14.33 9.69
N LYS A 302 0.11 -14.89 10.81
CA LYS A 302 -0.55 -16.20 10.87
C LYS A 302 -1.79 -16.26 10.00
N ASP A 303 -2.69 -15.26 10.13
CA ASP A 303 -3.94 -15.21 9.37
C ASP A 303 -3.69 -15.04 7.85
N ILE A 304 -2.65 -14.27 7.46
CA ILE A 304 -2.22 -14.16 6.06
C ILE A 304 -1.69 -15.49 5.55
N ILE A 305 -0.79 -16.15 6.30
CA ILE A 305 -0.26 -17.48 5.90
C ILE A 305 -1.38 -18.50 5.77
N GLU A 306 -2.39 -18.47 6.64
CA GLU A 306 -3.54 -19.36 6.54
C GLU A 306 -4.39 -19.07 5.29
N PHE A 307 -4.60 -17.79 4.97
CA PHE A 307 -5.37 -17.37 3.80
C PHE A 307 -4.70 -17.75 2.49
N ILE A 308 -3.37 -17.72 2.42
CA ILE A 308 -2.65 -17.98 1.17
C ILE A 308 -2.38 -19.47 0.90
N LYS A 309 -2.60 -20.35 1.86
CA LYS A 309 -2.62 -21.80 1.66
C LYS A 309 -3.75 -22.20 0.72
#